data_222d432f06676e60c9acae96cb7294a6
#
_entry.id   222d432f06676e60c9acae96cb7294a6
#
_cell.length_a   1.000
_cell.length_b   1.000
_cell.length_c   1.000
_cell.angle_alpha   90.00
_cell.angle_beta   90.00
_cell.angle_gamma   90.00
#
_symmetry.space_group_name_H-M   'P 1'
#
loop_
_entity.id
_entity.type
_entity.pdbx_description
1 polymer ?
#
loop_
_entity_poly.entity_id
_entity_poly.type
_entity_poly.pdbx_seq_one_letter_code
_entity_poly.pdbx_strand_id
1 'polypeptide(L)'
;MEYEEKFDKVALTALAVTEAEQAEAEASVGEELKKAIRLAKRNIETFHAAQRFESKRVETQPGVTCWQKAVAIEKVGLYIPGGTAPLFSTVLMLAVPAKIAGCKEIVLCTPPGKDGKVHPAVLFAAKVAGINRIFKAGGVQAIAAMAYGTESVPKVYKIFGPGNQYVTAAKQLVSLRDVAIDMPAGPSEVEVLADETANPSFVAADLLSQACLLYTSDA
;
A
#
# COMPACT_ATOMS: atom_id res chain seq x y z
N MET A 1 8.21 15.77 10.78
CA MET A 1 9.39 15.33 11.61
C MET A 1 9.07 15.38 13.09
N GLU A 2 8.46 16.43 13.63
CA GLU A 2 8.06 16.50 15.05
C GLU A 2 7.08 15.37 15.46
N TYR A 3 6.17 14.99 14.59
CA TYR A 3 5.23 13.90 14.84
C TYR A 3 5.89 12.52 14.80
N GLU A 4 6.86 12.30 13.93
CA GLU A 4 7.65 11.06 13.87
C GLU A 4 8.49 10.90 15.14
N GLU A 5 9.06 12.00 15.67
CA GLU A 5 9.75 11.97 16.96
C GLU A 5 8.79 11.66 18.11
N LYS A 6 7.60 12.26 18.08
CA LYS A 6 6.59 12.08 19.14
C LYS A 6 5.97 10.68 19.15
N PHE A 7 5.59 10.15 17.99
CA PHE A 7 4.82 8.91 17.86
C PHE A 7 5.68 7.71 17.48
N ASP A 8 6.58 7.87 16.52
CA ASP A 8 7.46 6.79 16.06
C ASP A 8 8.77 6.71 16.87
N LYS A 9 9.01 7.71 17.79
CA LYS A 9 10.20 7.80 18.65
C LYS A 9 11.51 7.86 17.86
N VAL A 10 11.48 8.49 16.70
CA VAL A 10 12.62 8.61 15.79
C VAL A 10 12.81 10.06 15.35
N ALA A 11 13.99 10.60 15.62
CA ALA A 11 14.40 11.91 15.11
C ALA A 11 14.91 11.76 13.68
N LEU A 12 14.15 12.26 12.70
CA LEU A 12 14.52 12.23 11.30
C LEU A 12 15.06 13.58 10.84
N THR A 13 16.10 13.57 10.02
CA THR A 13 16.60 14.77 9.33
C THR A 13 15.88 15.05 8.02
N ALA A 14 15.32 14.02 7.40
CA ALA A 14 14.53 14.10 6.19
C ALA A 14 13.48 12.99 6.13
N LEU A 15 12.30 13.29 5.61
CA LEU A 15 11.24 12.30 5.41
C LEU A 15 11.45 11.46 4.15
N ALA A 16 11.97 12.05 3.09
CA ALA A 16 12.19 11.33 1.83
C ALA A 16 13.27 10.25 1.98
N VAL A 17 12.97 9.07 1.46
CA VAL A 17 13.96 8.00 1.33
C VAL A 17 14.90 8.36 0.18
N THR A 18 16.20 8.29 0.43
CA THR A 18 17.24 8.62 -0.56
C THR A 18 17.52 7.42 -1.48
N GLU A 19 18.13 7.70 -2.64
CA GLU A 19 18.60 6.64 -3.54
C GLU A 19 19.67 5.75 -2.87
N ALA A 20 20.50 6.33 -2.00
CA ALA A 20 21.49 5.58 -1.23
C ALA A 20 20.84 4.58 -0.26
N GLU A 21 19.79 5.00 0.45
CA GLU A 21 19.01 4.09 1.32
C GLU A 21 18.34 2.96 0.51
N GLN A 22 17.84 3.25 -0.68
CA GLN A 22 17.27 2.23 -1.56
C GLN A 22 18.32 1.25 -2.06
N ALA A 23 19.52 1.71 -2.41
CA ALA A 23 20.62 0.86 -2.84
C ALA A 23 21.15 -0.02 -1.69
N GLU A 24 21.30 0.54 -0.49
CA GLU A 24 21.68 -0.21 0.72
C GLU A 24 20.64 -1.30 1.04
N ALA A 25 19.36 -0.96 0.97
CA ALA A 25 18.27 -1.89 1.19
C ALA A 25 18.31 -3.05 0.19
N GLU A 26 18.48 -2.77 -1.10
CA GLU A 26 18.61 -3.81 -2.11
C GLU A 26 19.80 -4.74 -1.84
N ALA A 27 20.93 -4.22 -1.44
CA ALA A 27 22.11 -5.02 -1.11
C ALA A 27 21.90 -5.93 0.10
N SER A 28 21.09 -5.50 1.08
CA SER A 28 20.85 -6.23 2.33
C SER A 28 19.77 -7.32 2.22
N VAL A 29 18.90 -7.28 1.20
CA VAL A 29 17.87 -8.31 1.00
C VAL A 29 18.50 -9.57 0.39
N GLY A 30 18.25 -10.73 1.01
CA GLY A 30 18.75 -12.02 0.52
C GLY A 30 18.16 -12.40 -0.86
N GLU A 31 18.93 -13.12 -1.67
CA GLU A 31 18.57 -13.44 -3.05
C GLU A 31 17.29 -14.31 -3.17
N GLU A 32 17.04 -15.18 -2.20
CA GLU A 32 15.80 -15.97 -2.18
C GLU A 32 14.57 -15.09 -2.01
N LEU A 33 14.61 -14.15 -1.07
CA LEU A 33 13.52 -13.20 -0.85
C LEU A 33 13.35 -12.27 -2.06
N LYS A 34 14.43 -11.84 -2.70
CA LYS A 34 14.36 -11.06 -3.95
C LYS A 34 13.64 -11.83 -5.06
N LYS A 35 13.94 -13.13 -5.22
CA LYS A 35 13.27 -14.00 -6.20
C LYS A 35 11.77 -14.13 -5.88
N ALA A 36 11.43 -14.34 -4.60
CA ALA A 36 10.05 -14.46 -4.15
C ALA A 36 9.25 -13.17 -4.39
N ILE A 37 9.82 -12.00 -4.06
CA ILE A 37 9.20 -10.69 -4.30
C ILE A 37 8.95 -10.45 -5.80
N ARG A 38 9.93 -10.77 -6.65
CA ARG A 38 9.77 -10.65 -8.11
C ARG A 38 8.71 -11.61 -8.66
N LEU A 39 8.62 -12.83 -8.12
CA LEU A 39 7.59 -13.80 -8.50
C LEU A 39 6.20 -13.30 -8.08
N ALA A 40 6.05 -12.86 -6.84
CA ALA A 40 4.80 -12.28 -6.34
C ALA A 40 4.36 -11.07 -7.19
N LYS A 41 5.28 -10.17 -7.52
CA LYS A 41 5.01 -9.03 -8.42
C LYS A 41 4.45 -9.50 -9.76
N ARG A 42 5.05 -10.49 -10.40
CA ARG A 42 4.56 -11.02 -11.69
C ARG A 42 3.17 -11.62 -11.58
N ASN A 43 2.90 -12.39 -10.51
CA ASN A 43 1.58 -12.98 -10.29
C ASN A 43 0.50 -11.91 -10.14
N ILE A 44 0.76 -10.89 -9.30
CA ILE A 44 -0.13 -9.75 -9.11
C ILE A 44 -0.34 -8.98 -10.41
N GLU A 45 0.74 -8.73 -11.16
CA GLU A 45 0.69 -8.03 -12.44
C GLU A 45 -0.13 -8.79 -13.49
N THR A 46 0.07 -10.09 -13.61
CA THR A 46 -0.70 -10.95 -14.52
C THR A 46 -2.18 -10.92 -14.19
N PHE A 47 -2.53 -11.08 -12.91
CA PHE A 47 -3.92 -11.08 -12.46
C PHE A 47 -4.60 -9.72 -12.71
N HIS A 48 -3.97 -8.63 -12.29
CA HIS A 48 -4.56 -7.30 -12.43
C HIS A 48 -4.52 -6.75 -13.86
N ALA A 49 -3.59 -7.20 -14.70
CA ALA A 49 -3.59 -6.83 -16.11
C ALA A 49 -4.84 -7.36 -16.84
N ALA A 50 -5.33 -8.55 -16.44
CA ALA A 50 -6.56 -9.14 -16.99
C ALA A 50 -7.84 -8.39 -16.54
N GLN A 51 -7.76 -7.54 -15.52
CA GLN A 51 -8.89 -6.75 -15.00
C GLN A 51 -9.00 -5.35 -15.64
N ARG A 52 -8.20 -5.06 -16.66
CA ARG A 52 -8.27 -3.78 -17.35
C ARG A 52 -9.67 -3.57 -17.93
N PHE A 53 -10.19 -2.39 -17.69
CA PHE A 53 -11.51 -1.99 -18.21
C PHE A 53 -11.45 -1.85 -19.73
N GLU A 54 -12.32 -2.60 -20.42
CA GLU A 54 -12.54 -2.48 -21.84
C GLU A 54 -13.78 -1.65 -22.10
N SER A 55 -13.62 -0.53 -22.82
CA SER A 55 -14.73 0.35 -23.17
C SER A 55 -15.60 -0.29 -24.24
N LYS A 56 -16.90 -0.44 -23.95
CA LYS A 56 -17.90 -0.82 -24.95
C LYS A 56 -18.59 0.42 -25.47
N ARG A 57 -18.74 0.50 -26.79
CA ARG A 57 -19.53 1.53 -27.46
C ARG A 57 -20.90 0.95 -27.85
N VAL A 58 -21.95 1.66 -27.52
CA VAL A 58 -23.33 1.26 -27.78
C VAL A 58 -24.05 2.40 -28.47
N GLU A 59 -24.57 2.17 -29.65
CA GLU A 59 -25.48 3.09 -30.32
C GLU A 59 -26.87 2.89 -29.73
N THR A 60 -27.39 3.89 -29.03
CA THR A 60 -28.68 3.85 -28.32
C THR A 60 -29.83 4.34 -29.20
N GLN A 61 -29.50 5.19 -30.17
CA GLN A 61 -30.37 5.69 -31.22
C GLN A 61 -29.52 5.97 -32.46
N PRO A 62 -30.11 6.05 -33.66
CA PRO A 62 -29.34 6.42 -34.85
C PRO A 62 -28.56 7.72 -34.68
N GLY A 63 -27.24 7.65 -34.78
CA GLY A 63 -26.30 8.77 -34.59
C GLY A 63 -25.97 9.12 -33.14
N VAL A 64 -26.51 8.39 -32.12
CA VAL A 64 -26.17 8.62 -30.70
C VAL A 64 -25.39 7.43 -30.15
N THR A 65 -24.11 7.62 -29.90
CA THR A 65 -23.23 6.59 -29.35
C THR A 65 -22.81 6.93 -27.91
N CYS A 66 -23.06 5.99 -27.00
CA CYS A 66 -22.65 6.07 -25.60
C CYS A 66 -21.50 5.11 -25.32
N TRP A 67 -20.58 5.54 -24.46
CA TRP A 67 -19.50 4.66 -24.00
C TRP A 67 -18.99 5.07 -22.63
N GLN A 68 -18.33 4.15 -21.95
CA GLN A 68 -17.58 4.41 -20.72
C GLN A 68 -16.11 4.61 -21.04
N LYS A 69 -15.49 5.60 -20.41
CA LYS A 69 -14.06 5.87 -20.52
C LYS A 69 -13.41 5.72 -19.14
N ALA A 70 -12.49 4.78 -19.01
CA ALA A 70 -11.63 4.72 -17.82
C ALA A 70 -10.50 5.76 -17.93
N VAL A 71 -10.34 6.53 -16.87
CA VAL A 71 -9.28 7.53 -16.74
C VAL A 71 -8.51 7.25 -15.47
N ALA A 72 -7.19 7.14 -15.55
CA ALA A 72 -6.34 6.94 -14.39
C ALA A 72 -6.43 8.11 -13.43
N ILE A 73 -6.41 7.82 -12.12
CA ILE A 73 -6.20 8.84 -11.10
C ILE A 73 -4.75 9.29 -11.21
N GLU A 74 -4.52 10.58 -11.44
CA GLU A 74 -3.18 11.08 -11.75
C GLU A 74 -2.20 10.91 -10.59
N LYS A 75 -2.65 11.26 -9.37
CA LYS A 75 -1.83 11.25 -8.15
C LYS A 75 -2.46 10.37 -7.08
N VAL A 76 -1.76 9.32 -6.68
CA VAL A 76 -2.23 8.39 -5.66
C VAL A 76 -1.22 8.27 -4.52
N GLY A 77 -1.73 8.15 -3.30
CA GLY A 77 -0.97 7.87 -2.10
C GLY A 77 -1.16 6.42 -1.68
N LEU A 78 -0.07 5.75 -1.38
CA LEU A 78 -0.06 4.39 -0.86
C LEU A 78 0.43 4.43 0.58
N TYR A 79 -0.38 3.97 1.50
CA TYR A 79 0.00 3.82 2.90
C TYR A 79 0.36 2.37 3.19
N ILE A 80 1.57 2.15 3.68
CA ILE A 80 2.04 0.83 4.11
C ILE A 80 2.22 0.88 5.61
N PRO A 81 1.45 0.12 6.38
CA PRO A 81 1.60 0.12 7.83
C PRO A 81 2.94 -0.47 8.24
N GLY A 82 3.48 0.05 9.33
CA GLY A 82 4.57 -0.56 10.07
C GLY A 82 4.03 -1.54 11.10
N GLY A 83 4.92 -2.16 11.85
CA GLY A 83 4.57 -3.09 12.91
C GLY A 83 5.64 -4.16 13.08
N THR A 84 5.28 -5.28 13.70
CA THR A 84 6.17 -6.40 13.97
C THR A 84 6.59 -7.15 12.69
N ALA A 85 5.78 -7.10 11.64
CA ALA A 85 6.08 -7.73 10.35
C ALA A 85 6.20 -6.69 9.24
N PRO A 86 7.25 -6.77 8.37
CA PRO A 86 7.37 -5.90 7.22
C PRO A 86 6.37 -6.30 6.14
N LEU A 87 5.36 -5.45 5.89
CA LEU A 87 4.29 -5.72 4.92
C LEU A 87 4.69 -5.36 3.49
N PHE A 88 5.79 -5.93 2.99
CA PHE A 88 6.26 -5.70 1.63
C PHE A 88 5.31 -6.25 0.55
N SER A 89 4.48 -7.24 0.88
CA SER A 89 3.41 -7.73 -0.01
C SER A 89 2.35 -6.65 -0.26
N THR A 90 2.00 -5.86 0.75
CA THR A 90 1.07 -4.73 0.62
C THR A 90 1.60 -3.68 -0.38
N VAL A 91 2.92 -3.46 -0.40
CA VAL A 91 3.54 -2.58 -1.41
C VAL A 91 3.20 -3.07 -2.82
N LEU A 92 3.39 -4.36 -3.09
CA LEU A 92 3.12 -4.94 -4.41
C LEU A 92 1.63 -4.88 -4.75
N MET A 93 0.76 -5.24 -3.79
CA MET A 93 -0.69 -5.27 -3.98
C MET A 93 -1.29 -3.88 -4.26
N LEU A 94 -0.66 -2.80 -3.80
CA LEU A 94 -1.11 -1.44 -4.07
C LEU A 94 -0.40 -0.81 -5.28
N ALA A 95 0.93 -0.96 -5.36
CA ALA A 95 1.73 -0.28 -6.36
C ALA A 95 1.55 -0.87 -7.78
N VAL A 96 1.45 -2.19 -7.90
CA VAL A 96 1.32 -2.84 -9.20
C VAL A 96 -0.01 -2.47 -9.88
N PRO A 97 -1.18 -2.57 -9.23
CA PRO A 97 -2.44 -2.09 -9.82
C PRO A 97 -2.42 -0.60 -10.15
N ALA A 98 -1.80 0.25 -9.30
CA ALA A 98 -1.69 1.68 -9.58
C ALA A 98 -0.89 1.95 -10.87
N LYS A 99 0.21 1.21 -11.09
CA LYS A 99 0.98 1.28 -12.35
C LYS A 99 0.18 0.79 -13.56
N ILE A 100 -0.52 -0.34 -13.44
CA ILE A 100 -1.37 -0.90 -14.50
C ILE A 100 -2.50 0.07 -14.87
N ALA A 101 -3.10 0.75 -13.86
CA ALA A 101 -4.12 1.75 -14.06
C ALA A 101 -3.61 3.02 -14.75
N GLY A 102 -2.29 3.23 -14.81
CA GLY A 102 -1.67 4.39 -15.45
C GLY A 102 -1.56 5.62 -14.56
N CYS A 103 -1.56 5.45 -13.23
CA CYS A 103 -1.30 6.55 -12.30
C CYS A 103 0.11 7.13 -12.54
N LYS A 104 0.18 8.45 -12.76
CA LYS A 104 1.44 9.12 -13.13
C LYS A 104 2.34 9.36 -11.92
N GLU A 105 1.74 9.77 -10.81
CA GLU A 105 2.43 10.08 -9.57
C GLU A 105 1.94 9.15 -8.46
N ILE A 106 2.85 8.34 -7.94
CA ILE A 106 2.58 7.40 -6.87
C ILE A 106 3.49 7.73 -5.70
N VAL A 107 2.89 8.16 -4.59
CA VAL A 107 3.56 8.51 -3.34
C VAL A 107 3.35 7.36 -2.37
N LEU A 108 4.41 6.88 -1.74
CA LEU A 108 4.35 5.82 -0.74
C LEU A 108 4.80 6.37 0.61
N CYS A 109 3.96 6.22 1.63
CA CYS A 109 4.28 6.53 3.02
C CYS A 109 4.30 5.25 3.86
N THR A 110 5.34 5.11 4.68
CA THR A 110 5.49 3.98 5.61
C THR A 110 6.31 4.45 6.82
N PRO A 111 5.98 4.03 8.04
CA PRO A 111 6.75 4.42 9.22
C PRO A 111 8.17 3.88 9.14
N PRO A 112 9.16 4.62 9.64
CA PRO A 112 10.51 4.13 9.82
C PRO A 112 10.60 3.17 10.99
N GLY A 113 11.61 2.33 11.01
CA GLY A 113 12.04 1.59 12.19
C GLY A 113 12.72 2.51 13.23
N LYS A 114 13.05 1.96 14.40
CA LYS A 114 13.73 2.69 15.48
C LYS A 114 15.09 3.26 15.08
N ASP A 115 15.69 2.73 14.03
CA ASP A 115 16.93 3.20 13.42
C ASP A 115 16.74 4.34 12.40
N GLY A 116 15.50 4.80 12.20
CA GLY A 116 15.16 5.82 11.22
C GLY A 116 15.13 5.36 9.78
N LYS A 117 15.26 4.05 9.53
CA LYS A 117 15.25 3.46 8.18
C LYS A 117 13.95 2.73 7.91
N VAL A 118 13.56 2.69 6.65
CA VAL A 118 12.46 1.81 6.20
C VAL A 118 13.01 0.39 6.02
N HIS A 119 12.21 -0.60 6.36
CA HIS A 119 12.61 -2.01 6.25
C HIS A 119 13.08 -2.35 4.83
N PRO A 120 14.23 -3.01 4.65
CA PRO A 120 14.84 -3.26 3.33
C PRO A 120 13.91 -3.97 2.34
N ALA A 121 13.14 -4.98 2.80
CA ALA A 121 12.21 -5.69 1.92
C ALA A 121 11.08 -4.80 1.38
N VAL A 122 10.64 -3.79 2.17
CA VAL A 122 9.65 -2.79 1.75
C VAL A 122 10.22 -1.91 0.65
N LEU A 123 11.45 -1.41 0.83
CA LEU A 123 12.14 -0.60 -0.19
C LEU A 123 12.44 -1.40 -1.46
N PHE A 124 12.85 -2.65 -1.32
CA PHE A 124 13.07 -3.52 -2.47
C PHE A 124 11.76 -3.81 -3.24
N ALA A 125 10.66 -4.09 -2.55
CA ALA A 125 9.36 -4.28 -3.17
C ALA A 125 8.90 -3.01 -3.90
N ALA A 126 9.07 -1.83 -3.31
CA ALA A 126 8.78 -0.55 -3.94
C ALA A 126 9.61 -0.33 -5.21
N LYS A 127 10.91 -0.61 -5.15
CA LYS A 127 11.81 -0.55 -6.31
C LYS A 127 11.35 -1.47 -7.44
N VAL A 128 11.06 -2.74 -7.13
CA VAL A 128 10.59 -3.73 -8.11
C VAL A 128 9.25 -3.32 -8.73
N ALA A 129 8.37 -2.67 -7.96
CA ALA A 129 7.12 -2.10 -8.43
C ALA A 129 7.28 -0.75 -9.18
N GLY A 130 8.50 -0.20 -9.23
CA GLY A 130 8.80 1.06 -9.91
C GLY A 130 8.33 2.30 -9.16
N ILE A 131 8.33 2.25 -7.83
CA ILE A 131 8.02 3.37 -6.94
C ILE A 131 9.32 3.96 -6.40
N ASN A 132 9.52 5.25 -6.62
CA ASN A 132 10.71 5.99 -6.19
C ASN A 132 10.41 7.15 -5.22
N ARG A 133 9.14 7.53 -5.07
CA ARG A 133 8.72 8.56 -4.12
C ARG A 133 8.24 7.92 -2.83
N ILE A 134 9.16 7.70 -1.90
CA ILE A 134 8.93 7.00 -0.64
C ILE A 134 9.26 7.95 0.51
N PHE A 135 8.36 8.00 1.51
CA PHE A 135 8.49 8.88 2.67
C PHE A 135 8.39 8.09 3.97
N LYS A 136 9.28 8.41 4.90
CA LYS A 136 9.37 7.86 6.26
C LYS A 136 8.35 8.54 7.16
N ALA A 137 7.08 8.23 6.94
CA ALA A 137 5.97 8.76 7.73
C ALA A 137 4.93 7.67 7.95
N GLY A 138 4.52 7.49 9.19
CA GLY A 138 3.51 6.52 9.62
C GLY A 138 2.23 7.17 10.13
N GLY A 139 1.25 6.37 10.52
CA GLY A 139 0.09 6.82 11.25
C GLY A 139 -0.77 7.91 10.60
N VAL A 140 -1.45 8.67 11.46
CA VAL A 140 -2.34 9.77 11.05
C VAL A 140 -1.62 10.87 10.29
N GLN A 141 -0.36 11.16 10.66
CA GLN A 141 0.43 12.21 10.02
C GLN A 141 0.75 11.88 8.56
N ALA A 142 0.96 10.61 8.21
CA ALA A 142 1.16 10.19 6.83
C ALA A 142 -0.11 10.43 5.99
N ILE A 143 -1.29 10.08 6.53
CA ILE A 143 -2.57 10.31 5.86
C ILE A 143 -2.81 11.80 5.66
N ALA A 144 -2.60 12.61 6.69
CA ALA A 144 -2.76 14.06 6.60
C ALA A 144 -1.77 14.69 5.60
N ALA A 145 -0.49 14.26 5.63
CA ALA A 145 0.52 14.74 4.70
C ALA A 145 0.15 14.46 3.24
N MET A 146 -0.33 13.25 2.93
CA MET A 146 -0.80 12.91 1.58
C MET A 146 -2.08 13.64 1.20
N ALA A 147 -3.00 13.86 2.15
CA ALA A 147 -4.28 14.52 1.87
C ALA A 147 -4.14 16.02 1.60
N TYR A 148 -3.33 16.70 2.37
CA TYR A 148 -3.19 18.17 2.29
C TYR A 148 -1.95 18.62 1.52
N GLY A 149 -0.94 17.79 1.44
CA GLY A 149 0.39 18.14 0.97
C GLY A 149 1.19 18.84 2.06
N THR A 150 2.49 18.68 1.99
CA THR A 150 3.47 19.37 2.83
C THR A 150 4.64 19.81 1.96
N GLU A 151 5.61 20.50 2.54
CA GLU A 151 6.85 20.83 1.84
C GLU A 151 7.56 19.59 1.26
N SER A 152 7.50 18.46 1.99
CA SER A 152 8.18 17.22 1.60
C SER A 152 7.27 16.24 0.88
N VAL A 153 6.03 16.05 1.35
CA VAL A 153 5.10 15.04 0.84
C VAL A 153 4.07 15.71 -0.07
N PRO A 154 4.02 15.32 -1.36
CA PRO A 154 3.06 15.91 -2.29
C PRO A 154 1.61 15.54 -1.94
N LYS A 155 0.68 16.46 -2.18
CA LYS A 155 -0.76 16.19 -2.13
C LYS A 155 -1.14 15.19 -3.21
N VAL A 156 -2.02 14.24 -2.84
CA VAL A 156 -2.59 13.24 -3.75
C VAL A 156 -4.10 13.40 -3.90
N TYR A 157 -4.71 12.68 -4.86
CA TYR A 157 -6.15 12.73 -5.12
C TYR A 157 -6.90 11.56 -4.50
N LYS A 158 -6.19 10.44 -4.27
CA LYS A 158 -6.76 9.27 -3.59
C LYS A 158 -5.69 8.56 -2.77
N ILE A 159 -6.07 8.11 -1.57
CA ILE A 159 -5.20 7.37 -0.66
C ILE A 159 -5.69 5.93 -0.57
N PHE A 160 -4.75 4.99 -0.70
CA PHE A 160 -4.97 3.56 -0.59
C PHE A 160 -4.08 2.98 0.50
N GLY A 161 -4.54 1.95 1.14
CA GLY A 161 -3.76 1.16 2.08
C GLY A 161 -4.50 0.84 3.37
N PRO A 162 -4.22 -0.33 3.97
CA PRO A 162 -4.76 -0.72 5.26
C PRO A 162 -4.09 0.08 6.39
N GLY A 163 -4.68 0.06 7.55
CA GLY A 163 -4.10 0.69 8.72
C GLY A 163 -4.85 0.34 9.99
N ASN A 164 -4.29 0.74 11.15
CA ASN A 164 -4.95 0.60 12.43
C ASN A 164 -6.15 1.57 12.54
N GLN A 165 -6.88 1.50 13.65
CA GLN A 165 -8.06 2.34 13.91
C GLN A 165 -7.79 3.85 13.74
N TYR A 166 -6.60 4.35 14.09
CA TYR A 166 -6.27 5.77 13.95
C TYR A 166 -6.07 6.16 12.48
N VAL A 167 -5.40 5.31 11.70
CA VAL A 167 -5.23 5.50 10.26
C VAL A 167 -6.58 5.44 9.55
N THR A 168 -7.43 4.48 9.92
CA THR A 168 -8.78 4.34 9.37
C THR A 168 -9.62 5.57 9.67
N ALA A 169 -9.62 6.05 10.92
CA ALA A 169 -10.31 7.27 11.31
C ALA A 169 -9.79 8.51 10.55
N ALA A 170 -8.47 8.64 10.40
CA ALA A 170 -7.87 9.72 9.63
C ALA A 170 -8.30 9.68 8.15
N LYS A 171 -8.30 8.50 7.53
CA LYS A 171 -8.78 8.30 6.15
C LYS A 171 -10.25 8.71 6.01
N GLN A 172 -11.10 8.29 6.93
CA GLN A 172 -12.52 8.66 6.93
C GLN A 172 -12.70 10.18 7.05
N LEU A 173 -11.97 10.83 7.97
CA LEU A 173 -12.06 12.28 8.15
C LEU A 173 -11.64 13.06 6.90
N VAL A 174 -10.52 12.72 6.27
CA VAL A 174 -10.07 13.41 5.05
C VAL A 174 -10.97 13.11 3.86
N SER A 175 -11.67 11.95 3.85
CA SER A 175 -12.57 11.58 2.76
C SER A 175 -13.87 12.39 2.72
N LEU A 176 -14.23 13.02 3.83
CA LEU A 176 -15.45 13.84 3.89
C LEU A 176 -15.40 15.08 2.99
N ARG A 177 -14.20 15.63 2.72
CA ARG A 177 -14.06 16.90 2.00
C ARG A 177 -12.87 16.98 1.05
N ASP A 178 -11.76 16.29 1.35
CA ASP A 178 -10.46 16.69 0.80
C ASP A 178 -9.88 15.71 -0.21
N VAL A 179 -9.96 14.40 0.06
CA VAL A 179 -9.26 13.37 -0.72
C VAL A 179 -10.09 12.08 -0.74
N ALA A 180 -10.18 11.43 -1.89
CA ALA A 180 -10.82 10.12 -1.97
C ALA A 180 -9.98 9.06 -1.25
N ILE A 181 -10.63 8.03 -0.73
CA ILE A 181 -9.96 6.88 -0.11
C ILE A 181 -10.44 5.57 -0.73
N ASP A 182 -9.74 4.49 -0.46
CA ASP A 182 -10.23 3.13 -0.66
C ASP A 182 -11.25 2.78 0.44
N MET A 183 -11.55 1.49 0.60
CA MET A 183 -12.46 1.03 1.64
C MET A 183 -11.90 1.35 3.05
N PRO A 184 -12.70 1.91 3.96
CA PRO A 184 -12.29 2.11 5.35
C PRO A 184 -12.34 0.76 6.08
N ALA A 185 -11.30 -0.06 5.88
CA ALA A 185 -11.18 -1.39 6.48
C ALA A 185 -10.06 -1.42 7.51
N GLY A 186 -10.34 -2.02 8.66
CA GLY A 186 -9.35 -2.43 9.65
C GLY A 186 -8.67 -3.74 9.28
N PRO A 187 -7.95 -4.37 10.23
CA PRO A 187 -7.38 -5.70 10.05
C PRO A 187 -8.44 -6.72 9.67
N SER A 188 -8.09 -7.66 8.79
CA SER A 188 -8.98 -8.74 8.40
C SER A 188 -8.98 -9.84 9.45
N GLU A 189 -10.14 -10.40 9.70
CA GLU A 189 -10.33 -11.60 10.50
C GLU A 189 -10.68 -12.78 9.58
N VAL A 190 -10.37 -14.00 10.01
CA VAL A 190 -10.74 -15.23 9.30
C VAL A 190 -11.49 -16.16 10.24
N GLU A 191 -12.61 -16.67 9.79
CA GLU A 191 -13.33 -17.77 10.39
C GLU A 191 -13.33 -18.93 9.39
N VAL A 192 -12.94 -20.13 9.85
CA VAL A 192 -12.92 -21.34 9.02
C VAL A 192 -13.97 -22.32 9.53
N LEU A 193 -15.00 -22.53 8.73
CA LEU A 193 -15.99 -23.59 8.97
C LEU A 193 -15.50 -24.89 8.30
N ALA A 194 -15.24 -25.89 9.09
CA ALA A 194 -14.69 -27.15 8.61
C ALA A 194 -15.37 -28.36 9.29
N ASP A 195 -15.55 -29.43 8.53
CA ASP A 195 -16.00 -30.75 9.02
C ASP A 195 -14.89 -31.77 8.84
N GLU A 196 -15.21 -33.06 9.08
CA GLU A 196 -14.26 -34.17 8.98
C GLU A 196 -13.69 -34.39 7.56
N THR A 197 -14.28 -33.78 6.52
CA THR A 197 -13.78 -33.90 5.15
C THR A 197 -12.70 -32.88 4.82
N ALA A 198 -12.53 -31.87 5.67
CA ALA A 198 -11.55 -30.82 5.45
C ALA A 198 -10.11 -31.30 5.65
N ASN A 199 -9.18 -30.78 4.86
CA ASN A 199 -7.76 -31.03 5.08
C ASN A 199 -7.24 -30.16 6.24
N PRO A 200 -6.79 -30.74 7.37
CA PRO A 200 -6.34 -29.97 8.53
C PRO A 200 -5.18 -29.01 8.24
N SER A 201 -4.29 -29.39 7.29
CA SER A 201 -3.16 -28.53 6.91
C SER A 201 -3.62 -27.25 6.20
N PHE A 202 -4.70 -27.33 5.41
CA PHE A 202 -5.26 -26.15 4.74
C PHE A 202 -5.97 -25.24 5.74
N VAL A 203 -6.76 -25.82 6.65
CA VAL A 203 -7.40 -25.07 7.73
C VAL A 203 -6.37 -24.35 8.59
N ALA A 204 -5.29 -25.04 8.98
CA ALA A 204 -4.21 -24.44 9.74
C ALA A 204 -3.51 -23.30 8.98
N ALA A 205 -3.28 -23.46 7.67
CA ALA A 205 -2.67 -22.44 6.83
C ALA A 205 -3.55 -21.19 6.75
N ASP A 206 -4.86 -21.33 6.58
CA ASP A 206 -5.81 -20.21 6.55
C ASP A 206 -5.85 -19.46 7.88
N LEU A 207 -5.93 -20.16 9.01
CA LEU A 207 -5.88 -19.55 10.35
C LEU A 207 -4.55 -18.81 10.58
N LEU A 208 -3.42 -19.43 10.24
CA LEU A 208 -2.09 -18.83 10.38
C LEU A 208 -1.91 -17.59 9.48
N SER A 209 -2.60 -17.51 8.34
CA SER A 209 -2.51 -16.37 7.45
C SER A 209 -2.92 -15.05 8.10
N GLN A 210 -3.81 -15.10 9.10
CA GLN A 210 -4.30 -13.92 9.82
C GLN A 210 -3.69 -13.75 11.22
N ALA A 211 -3.03 -14.76 11.76
CA ALA A 211 -2.50 -14.74 13.13
C ALA A 211 -1.53 -13.60 13.38
N CYS A 212 -0.72 -13.22 12.38
CA CYS A 212 0.21 -12.09 12.50
C CYS A 212 -0.47 -10.70 12.46
N LEU A 213 -1.70 -10.61 11.95
CA LEU A 213 -2.42 -9.35 11.84
C LEU A 213 -3.11 -8.96 13.15
N LEU A 214 -3.54 -9.91 13.94
CA LEU A 214 -4.16 -9.67 15.25
C LEU A 214 -3.18 -9.05 16.26
N TYR A 215 -1.92 -9.48 16.25
CA TYR A 215 -0.89 -8.93 17.13
C TYR A 215 -0.48 -7.50 16.80
N THR A 216 -0.81 -7.01 15.62
CA THR A 216 -0.50 -5.63 15.20
C THR A 216 -1.65 -4.66 15.45
N SER A 217 -2.84 -5.15 15.80
CA SER A 217 -4.02 -4.31 16.03
C SER A 217 -4.21 -3.87 17.48
N ASP A 218 -3.59 -4.56 18.45
CA ASP A 218 -3.70 -4.28 19.89
C ASP A 218 -2.49 -3.54 20.47
N ALA A 219 -1.59 -3.04 19.63
CA ALA A 219 -0.42 -2.29 20.04
C ALA A 219 -0.60 -0.79 19.93
#